data_b1fcccf85195d37b63e7ae929ab0f5cd
#
_entry.id   b1fcccf85195d37b63e7ae929ab0f5cd
#
_cell.length_a   1.000
_cell.length_b   1.000
_cell.length_c   1.000
_cell.angle_alpha   90.00
_cell.angle_beta   90.00
_cell.angle_gamma   90.00
#
_symmetry.space_group_name_H-M   'P 1'
#
loop_
_entity.id
_entity.type
_entity.pdbx_description
1 polymer ?
#
loop_
_entity_poly.entity_id
_entity_poly.type
_entity_poly.pdbx_seq_one_letter_code
_entity_poly.pdbx_strand_id
1 'polypeptide(L)'
;HVVRADNHVYVSGAVGIGADGQIPADTVSQFELALQSVDRCLRHAGASAANVVKVTVFMTDISERGLINPLRQAYFGEHRPASTLVEVRALVDPRLRVEIEAIAYVA
;
A
#
# COMPACT_ATOMS: atom_id res chain seq x y z
N HIS A 1 -1.03 10.22 -2.22
CA HIS A 1 -0.07 11.22 -2.70
C HIS A 1 1.26 10.60 -3.07
N VAL A 2 1.92 11.20 -4.03
CA VAL A 2 3.22 10.73 -4.51
C VAL A 2 4.16 11.92 -4.67
N VAL A 3 5.41 11.74 -4.24
CA VAL A 3 6.47 12.74 -4.40
C VAL A 3 7.66 12.05 -5.08
N ARG A 4 8.19 12.68 -6.11
CA ARG A 4 9.43 12.23 -6.71
C ARG A 4 10.57 13.17 -6.35
N ALA A 5 11.68 12.62 -5.83
CA ALA A 5 12.89 13.34 -5.48
C ALA A 5 14.06 12.62 -6.18
N ASP A 6 14.53 13.18 -7.29
CA ASP A 6 15.51 12.54 -8.16
C ASP A 6 15.05 11.14 -8.58
N ASN A 7 15.78 10.12 -8.15
CA ASN A 7 15.49 8.73 -8.47
C ASN A 7 14.58 8.05 -7.45
N HIS A 8 14.18 8.74 -6.38
CA HIS A 8 13.32 8.18 -5.36
C HIS A 8 11.88 8.64 -5.54
N VAL A 9 10.95 7.71 -5.34
CA VAL A 9 9.51 7.95 -5.40
C VAL A 9 8.92 7.56 -4.06
N TYR A 10 8.19 8.48 -3.44
CA TYR A 10 7.56 8.28 -2.14
C TYR A 10 6.05 8.27 -2.31
N VAL A 11 5.42 7.18 -1.90
CA VAL A 11 3.96 7.04 -1.91
C VAL A 11 3.48 6.97 -0.47
N SER A 12 2.57 7.86 -0.10
CA SER A 12 2.05 7.91 1.27
C SER A 12 0.54 7.79 1.30
N GLY A 13 0.03 7.24 2.40
CA GLY A 13 -1.37 7.32 2.74
C GLY A 13 -2.31 6.56 1.79
N ALA A 14 -1.86 5.49 1.15
CA ALA A 14 -2.74 4.68 0.31
C ALA A 14 -3.68 3.85 1.18
N VAL A 15 -4.97 4.09 1.04
CA VAL A 15 -6.01 3.46 1.85
C VAL A 15 -7.11 2.88 0.97
N GLY A 16 -7.98 2.08 1.57
CA GLY A 16 -9.03 1.36 0.86
C GLY A 16 -10.27 2.18 0.59
N ILE A 17 -10.14 3.24 -0.19
CA ILE A 17 -11.27 4.04 -0.63
C ILE A 17 -11.44 3.83 -2.14
N GLY A 18 -12.64 3.43 -2.56
CA GLY A 18 -12.94 3.24 -3.97
C GLY A 18 -13.10 4.55 -4.72
N ALA A 19 -13.13 4.47 -6.06
CA ALA A 19 -13.34 5.64 -6.92
C ALA A 19 -14.67 6.34 -6.66
N ASP A 20 -15.65 5.61 -6.16
CA ASP A 20 -16.97 6.12 -5.77
C ASP A 20 -16.99 6.74 -4.36
N GLY A 21 -15.85 6.76 -3.66
CA GLY A 21 -15.74 7.26 -2.29
C GLY A 21 -16.18 6.25 -1.24
N GLN A 22 -16.55 5.04 -1.61
CA GLN A 22 -16.98 4.02 -0.68
C GLN A 22 -15.80 3.30 -0.04
N ILE A 23 -15.95 2.93 1.23
CA ILE A 23 -14.95 2.17 1.97
C ILE A 23 -15.53 0.77 2.22
N PRO A 24 -14.96 -0.29 1.60
CA PRO A 24 -15.39 -1.66 1.89
C PRO A 24 -15.21 -1.99 3.37
N ALA A 25 -16.10 -2.81 3.91
CA ALA A 25 -16.04 -3.17 5.31
C ALA A 25 -14.90 -4.14 5.64
N ASP A 26 -14.46 -4.93 4.67
CA ASP A 26 -13.48 -5.99 4.90
C ASP A 26 -12.06 -5.57 4.54
N THR A 27 -11.10 -6.13 5.25
CA THR A 27 -9.68 -5.80 5.11
C THR A 27 -9.14 -6.17 3.74
N VAL A 28 -9.54 -7.32 3.18
CA VAL A 28 -9.03 -7.78 1.87
C VAL A 28 -9.41 -6.80 0.77
N SER A 29 -10.68 -6.39 0.70
CA SER A 29 -11.13 -5.44 -0.31
C SER A 29 -10.45 -4.07 -0.14
N GLN A 30 -10.28 -3.63 1.10
CA GLN A 30 -9.54 -2.39 1.37
C GLN A 30 -8.09 -2.49 0.92
N PHE A 31 -7.44 -3.63 1.17
CA PHE A 31 -6.05 -3.82 0.79
C PHE A 31 -5.89 -3.82 -0.74
N GLU A 32 -6.81 -4.45 -1.45
CA GLU A 32 -6.80 -4.43 -2.92
C GLU A 32 -6.89 -3.00 -3.46
N LEU A 33 -7.79 -2.20 -2.92
CA LEU A 33 -7.93 -0.79 -3.32
C LEU A 33 -6.70 0.03 -2.96
N ALA A 34 -6.11 -0.23 -1.79
CA ALA A 34 -4.89 0.45 -1.37
C ALA A 34 -3.72 0.12 -2.32
N LEU A 35 -3.58 -1.15 -2.71
CA LEU A 35 -2.55 -1.54 -3.69
C LEU A 35 -2.77 -0.88 -5.04
N GLN A 36 -4.02 -0.79 -5.50
CA GLN A 36 -4.33 -0.09 -6.74
C GLN A 36 -3.94 1.39 -6.67
N SER A 37 -4.15 2.02 -5.51
CA SER A 37 -3.75 3.40 -5.29
C SER A 37 -2.22 3.54 -5.32
N VAL A 38 -1.49 2.63 -4.67
CA VAL A 38 -0.03 2.60 -4.74
C VAL A 38 0.42 2.47 -6.19
N ASP A 39 -0.17 1.56 -6.94
CA ASP A 39 0.21 1.32 -8.32
C ASP A 39 -0.01 2.55 -9.20
N ARG A 40 -1.15 3.21 -9.07
CA ARG A 40 -1.42 4.46 -9.80
C ARG A 40 -0.40 5.54 -9.47
N CYS A 41 -0.08 5.71 -8.19
CA CYS A 41 0.90 6.70 -7.75
C CYS A 41 2.29 6.40 -8.31
N LEU A 42 2.71 5.14 -8.26
CA LEU A 42 4.01 4.73 -8.80
C LEU A 42 4.09 5.02 -10.29
N ARG A 43 3.08 4.61 -11.05
CA ARG A 43 3.06 4.79 -12.51
C ARG A 43 3.02 6.27 -12.89
N HIS A 44 2.28 7.08 -12.15
CA HIS A 44 2.25 8.52 -12.37
C HIS A 44 3.65 9.14 -12.22
N ALA A 45 4.46 8.61 -11.34
CA ALA A 45 5.83 9.09 -11.09
C ALA A 45 6.89 8.36 -11.93
N GLY A 46 6.50 7.50 -12.87
CA GLY A 46 7.43 6.79 -13.75
C GLY A 46 8.02 5.53 -13.14
N ALA A 47 7.36 4.94 -12.14
CA ALA A 47 7.82 3.74 -11.47
C ALA A 47 6.78 2.61 -11.58
N SER A 48 7.13 1.45 -11.07
CA SER A 48 6.23 0.29 -10.99
C SER A 48 6.56 -0.50 -9.73
N ALA A 49 5.79 -1.57 -9.49
CA ALA A 49 6.03 -2.47 -8.36
C ALA A 49 7.48 -2.97 -8.30
N ALA A 50 8.10 -3.23 -9.46
CA ALA A 50 9.48 -3.72 -9.55
C ALA A 50 10.50 -2.71 -9.02
N ASN A 51 10.16 -1.44 -8.93
CA ASN A 51 11.05 -0.40 -8.43
C ASN A 51 10.93 -0.18 -6.91
N VAL A 52 9.93 -0.77 -6.27
CA VAL A 52 9.69 -0.56 -4.83
C VAL A 52 10.82 -1.22 -4.04
N VAL A 53 11.44 -0.44 -3.15
CA VAL A 53 12.52 -0.93 -2.28
C VAL A 53 12.08 -1.08 -0.83
N LYS A 54 11.03 -0.35 -0.43
CA LYS A 54 10.50 -0.42 0.93
C LYS A 54 8.99 -0.28 0.90
N VAL A 55 8.30 -1.11 1.65
CA VAL A 55 6.85 -1.00 1.89
C VAL A 55 6.57 -1.11 3.38
N THR A 56 5.66 -0.28 3.87
CA THR A 56 5.14 -0.36 5.23
C THR A 56 3.64 -0.52 5.18
N VAL A 57 3.13 -1.51 5.89
CA VAL A 57 1.69 -1.77 5.99
C VAL A 57 1.26 -1.52 7.43
N PHE A 58 0.29 -0.63 7.60
CA PHE A 58 -0.31 -0.32 8.88
C PHE A 58 -1.67 -1.00 8.94
N MET A 59 -1.93 -1.78 9.99
CA MET A 59 -3.20 -2.48 10.17
C MET A 59 -3.80 -2.15 11.53
N THR A 60 -5.12 -2.09 11.59
CA THR A 60 -5.80 -1.91 12.87
C THR A 60 -6.01 -3.24 13.61
N ASP A 61 -5.87 -4.37 12.91
CA ASP A 61 -5.95 -5.71 13.50
C ASP A 61 -4.89 -6.60 12.83
N ILE A 62 -3.77 -6.80 13.50
CA ILE A 62 -2.65 -7.55 12.94
C ILE A 62 -2.95 -9.05 12.81
N SER A 63 -3.97 -9.55 13.49
CA SER A 63 -4.37 -10.95 13.34
C SER A 63 -4.85 -11.25 11.92
N GLU A 64 -5.20 -10.23 11.15
CA GLU A 64 -5.66 -10.37 9.76
C GLU A 64 -4.52 -10.36 8.74
N ARG A 65 -3.26 -10.32 9.18
CA ARG A 65 -2.10 -10.25 8.26
C ARG A 65 -2.07 -11.39 7.24
N GLY A 66 -2.54 -12.57 7.65
CA GLY A 66 -2.60 -13.73 6.76
C GLY A 66 -3.54 -13.55 5.57
N LEU A 67 -4.55 -12.70 5.72
CA LEU A 67 -5.52 -12.43 4.65
C LEU A 67 -4.92 -11.58 3.53
N ILE A 68 -3.98 -10.69 3.86
CA ILE A 68 -3.39 -9.78 2.87
C ILE A 68 -2.11 -10.30 2.25
N ASN A 69 -1.43 -11.27 2.88
CA ASN A 69 -0.15 -11.79 2.38
C ASN A 69 -0.21 -12.30 0.94
N PRO A 70 -1.23 -13.08 0.52
CA PRO A 70 -1.29 -13.53 -0.87
C PRO A 70 -1.40 -12.38 -1.86
N LEU A 71 -2.14 -11.33 -1.53
CA LEU A 71 -2.29 -10.15 -2.37
C LEU A 71 -0.98 -9.39 -2.50
N ARG A 72 -0.27 -9.24 -1.39
CA ARG A 72 1.03 -8.56 -1.36
C ARG A 72 2.05 -9.32 -2.20
N GLN A 73 2.11 -10.64 -2.05
CA GLN A 73 3.01 -11.49 -2.82
C GLN A 73 2.70 -11.43 -4.30
N ALA A 74 1.42 -11.44 -4.67
CA ALA A 74 1.02 -11.36 -6.08
C ALA A 74 1.41 -10.01 -6.69
N TYR A 75 1.25 -8.92 -5.94
CA TYR A 75 1.58 -7.59 -6.45
C TYR A 75 3.08 -7.39 -6.68
N PHE A 76 3.91 -7.78 -5.71
CA PHE A 76 5.36 -7.59 -5.82
C PHE A 76 6.05 -8.72 -6.58
N GLY A 77 5.42 -9.88 -6.70
CA GLY A 77 5.97 -11.02 -7.40
C GLY A 77 7.25 -11.53 -6.74
N GLU A 78 8.24 -11.87 -7.56
CA GLU A 78 9.54 -12.31 -7.06
C GLU A 78 10.38 -11.17 -6.51
N HIS A 79 10.09 -9.94 -6.93
CA HIS A 79 10.71 -8.77 -6.37
C HIS A 79 10.16 -8.55 -4.96
N ARG A 80 11.03 -8.57 -3.97
CA ARG A 80 10.62 -8.47 -2.57
C ARG A 80 11.22 -7.23 -1.95
N PRO A 81 10.45 -6.15 -1.83
CA PRO A 81 10.93 -4.97 -1.11
C PRO A 81 11.13 -5.29 0.37
N ALA A 82 11.98 -4.52 1.04
CA ALA A 82 12.03 -4.55 2.49
C ALA A 82 10.64 -4.18 3.00
N SER A 83 10.08 -4.99 3.90
CA SER A 83 8.69 -4.85 4.32
C SER A 83 8.57 -4.81 5.83
N THR A 84 7.78 -3.87 6.32
CA THR A 84 7.42 -3.77 7.73
C THR A 84 5.89 -3.77 7.82
N LEU A 85 5.36 -4.55 8.76
CA LEU A 85 3.93 -4.60 9.02
C LEU A 85 3.72 -4.37 10.50
N VAL A 86 2.90 -3.39 10.85
CA VAL A 86 2.66 -2.99 12.23
C VAL A 86 1.17 -2.80 12.49
N GLU A 87 0.77 -3.07 13.72
CA GLU A 87 -0.57 -2.74 14.18
C GLU A 87 -0.56 -1.31 14.71
N VAL A 88 -1.60 -0.56 14.35
CA VAL A 88 -1.83 0.79 14.85
C VAL A 88 -3.20 0.86 15.50
N ARG A 89 -3.36 1.77 16.43
CA ARG A 89 -4.62 1.93 17.16
C ARG A 89 -5.76 2.36 16.25
N ALA A 90 -5.48 3.25 15.31
CA ALA A 90 -6.49 3.82 14.42
C ALA A 90 -5.81 4.44 13.20
N LEU A 91 -6.58 4.59 12.14
CA LEU A 91 -6.20 5.34 10.95
C LEU A 91 -7.05 6.61 10.88
N VAL A 92 -6.89 7.41 9.82
CA VAL A 92 -7.55 8.72 9.71
C VAL A 92 -9.08 8.63 9.73
N ASP A 93 -9.64 7.53 9.22
CA ASP A 93 -11.09 7.27 9.28
C ASP A 93 -11.29 5.98 10.07
N PRO A 94 -12.26 5.93 11.01
CA PRO A 94 -12.46 4.74 11.85
C PRO A 94 -12.88 3.48 11.08
N ARG A 95 -13.34 3.62 9.83
CA ARG A 95 -13.68 2.49 8.99
C ARG A 95 -12.47 1.88 8.29
N LEU A 96 -11.35 2.58 8.23
CA LEU A 96 -10.14 2.09 7.57
C LEU A 96 -9.46 1.05 8.46
N ARG A 97 -9.07 -0.07 7.83
CA ARG A 97 -8.43 -1.19 8.49
C ARG A 97 -6.99 -1.37 8.06
N VAL A 98 -6.57 -0.75 6.96
CA VAL A 98 -5.22 -0.91 6.42
C VAL A 98 -4.81 0.35 5.67
N GLU A 99 -3.51 0.65 5.74
CA GLU A 99 -2.89 1.74 5.00
C GLU A 99 -1.51 1.29 4.53
N ILE A 100 -1.10 1.72 3.34
CA ILE A 100 0.18 1.34 2.75
C ILE A 100 0.98 2.60 2.41
N GLU A 101 2.27 2.57 2.72
CA GLU A 101 3.23 3.51 2.18
C GLU A 101 4.35 2.75 1.48
N ALA A 102 4.98 3.38 0.50
CA ALA A 102 6.02 2.73 -0.28
C ALA A 102 7.09 3.73 -0.71
N ILE A 103 8.31 3.22 -0.85
CA ILE A 103 9.43 3.97 -1.41
C ILE A 103 9.96 3.16 -2.58
N ALA A 104 10.12 3.81 -3.73
CA ALA A 104 10.67 3.20 -4.93
C ALA A 104 11.93 3.95 -5.38
N TYR A 105 12.77 3.25 -6.12
CA TYR A 105 13.98 3.81 -6.73
C TYR A 105 13.95 3.51 -8.22
N VAL A 106 14.12 4.54 -9.02
CA VAL A 106 14.14 4.43 -10.49
C VAL A 106 15.53 4.86 -10.97
N ALA A 107 16.29 3.91 -11.48
CA ALA A 107 17.65 4.17 -11.95
C ALA A 107 17.67 5.09 -13.16
#